data_bf45c7164fe650eb8d8af702fb3ed525
#
_entry.id   bf45c7164fe650eb8d8af702fb3ed525
#
_cell.length_a   1.000
_cell.length_b   1.000
_cell.length_c   1.000
_cell.angle_alpha   90.00
_cell.angle_beta   90.00
_cell.angle_gamma   90.00
#
_symmetry.space_group_name_H-M   'P 1'
#
loop_
_entity.id
_entity.type
_entity.pdbx_description
1 polymer ?
#
loop_
_entity_poly.entity_id
_entity_poly.type
_entity_poly.pdbx_seq_one_letter_code
_entity_poly.pdbx_strand_id
1 'polypeptide(L)'
;MVVPVYNGARSLDRLLDALAAQDLGEPWTVVVVDNASTDDTADVAARHPLRPRVVREEQRGSYAARNAGIRATHEPVLAFTDGDCAPRPGWLRAGLDAVRAGADLVGGEIHQVLSDRPTASERYDARHYLNQQETVERSGHAATANLFVRRAVFDDVGPFDAELVSGGDLELCYRARRAGHTLAYGAGAVVDHLPRRTLRETWRLRLRLYEGIHDIERRHPDVVRELRASSSIPWSRPAEPPLGRWALLRRRVTFLAPYAVHRLARREASRRARRLARRAPPAS
;
A
#
# COMPACT_ATOMS: atom_id res chain seq x y z
N MET A 1 -12.76 9.97 2.89
CA MET A 1 -11.35 9.52 2.81
C MET A 1 -10.98 8.71 4.04
N VAL A 2 -10.15 7.66 3.92
CA VAL A 2 -9.77 6.76 5.02
C VAL A 2 -8.25 6.68 5.13
N VAL A 3 -7.71 6.94 6.32
CA VAL A 3 -6.28 6.91 6.65
C VAL A 3 -6.05 5.96 7.83
N PRO A 4 -5.52 4.75 7.60
CA PRO A 4 -5.10 3.87 8.69
C PRO A 4 -3.77 4.36 9.27
N VAL A 5 -3.67 4.44 10.60
CA VAL A 5 -2.44 4.88 11.27
C VAL A 5 -2.13 3.95 12.44
N TYR A 6 -0.88 3.55 12.57
CA TYR A 6 -0.34 2.84 13.72
C TYR A 6 0.99 3.46 14.15
N ASN A 7 1.07 4.00 15.36
CA ASN A 7 2.25 4.67 15.90
C ASN A 7 2.83 5.70 14.91
N GLY A 8 1.96 6.56 14.39
CA GLY A 8 2.25 7.53 13.34
C GLY A 8 2.28 8.99 13.79
N ALA A 9 2.31 9.28 15.11
CA ALA A 9 2.24 10.64 15.64
C ALA A 9 3.20 11.62 14.95
N ARG A 10 4.39 11.15 14.55
CA ARG A 10 5.42 11.98 13.90
C ARG A 10 5.15 12.35 12.44
N SER A 11 4.39 11.54 11.72
CA SER A 11 4.12 11.73 10.27
C SER A 11 2.72 12.26 10.00
N LEU A 12 1.80 12.07 10.94
CA LEU A 12 0.39 12.35 10.76
C LEU A 12 0.09 13.84 10.52
N ASP A 13 0.76 14.75 11.23
CA ASP A 13 0.58 16.20 11.02
C ASP A 13 0.87 16.59 9.57
N ARG A 14 1.98 16.11 9.00
CA ARG A 14 2.35 16.38 7.60
C ARG A 14 1.28 15.89 6.63
N LEU A 15 0.71 14.71 6.86
CA LEU A 15 -0.37 14.19 6.05
C LEU A 15 -1.62 15.06 6.19
N LEU A 16 -2.02 15.39 7.41
CA LEU A 16 -3.23 16.19 7.67
C LEU A 16 -3.09 17.62 7.12
N ASP A 17 -1.91 18.24 7.18
CA ASP A 17 -1.60 19.52 6.53
C ASP A 17 -1.77 19.42 5.02
N ALA A 18 -1.24 18.37 4.39
CA ALA A 18 -1.38 18.13 2.95
C ALA A 18 -2.85 17.89 2.55
N LEU A 19 -3.65 17.30 3.43
CA LEU A 19 -5.09 17.13 3.25
C LEU A 19 -5.84 18.44 3.45
N ALA A 20 -5.49 19.25 4.42
CA ALA A 20 -6.08 20.56 4.63
C ALA A 20 -5.86 21.50 3.41
N ALA A 21 -4.79 21.29 2.66
CA ALA A 21 -4.47 22.02 1.43
C ALA A 21 -5.20 21.50 0.17
N GLN A 22 -6.07 20.49 0.29
CA GLN A 22 -6.82 19.98 -0.87
C GLN A 22 -7.92 20.96 -1.28
N ASP A 23 -7.97 21.26 -2.56
CA ASP A 23 -8.98 22.09 -3.20
C ASP A 23 -9.90 21.22 -4.06
N LEU A 24 -10.90 20.60 -3.45
CA LEU A 24 -11.88 19.79 -4.16
C LEU A 24 -13.08 20.59 -4.67
N GLY A 25 -13.43 21.68 -3.99
CA GLY A 25 -14.60 22.51 -4.35
C GLY A 25 -15.96 21.90 -3.96
N GLU A 26 -15.96 20.74 -3.31
CA GLU A 26 -17.16 20.06 -2.79
C GLU A 26 -16.87 19.45 -1.41
N PRO A 27 -17.91 19.19 -0.58
CA PRO A 27 -17.74 18.61 0.74
C PRO A 27 -17.06 17.22 0.69
N TRP A 28 -16.13 16.99 1.61
CA TRP A 28 -15.47 15.72 1.79
C TRP A 28 -15.10 15.52 3.26
N THR A 29 -14.84 14.29 3.67
CA THR A 29 -14.55 13.93 5.05
C THR A 29 -13.26 13.12 5.16
N VAL A 30 -12.54 13.30 6.28
CA VAL A 30 -11.37 12.50 6.65
C VAL A 30 -11.69 11.63 7.86
N VAL A 31 -11.48 10.34 7.72
CA VAL A 31 -11.51 9.38 8.82
C VAL A 31 -10.08 8.90 9.06
N VAL A 32 -9.49 9.29 10.18
CA VAL A 32 -8.24 8.73 10.68
C VAL A 32 -8.59 7.52 11.55
N VAL A 33 -8.08 6.35 11.17
CA VAL A 33 -8.29 5.12 11.94
C VAL A 33 -7.03 4.81 12.73
N ASP A 34 -7.08 5.08 14.03
CA ASP A 34 -6.03 4.68 14.97
C ASP A 34 -6.08 3.18 15.21
N ASN A 35 -5.13 2.44 14.64
CA ASN A 35 -5.06 0.98 14.73
C ASN A 35 -4.34 0.49 15.99
N ALA A 36 -4.92 0.76 17.15
CA ALA A 36 -4.39 0.42 18.47
C ALA A 36 -2.96 0.97 18.68
N SER A 37 -2.74 2.27 18.37
CA SER A 37 -1.48 2.96 18.66
C SER A 37 -1.20 3.03 20.15
N THR A 38 0.09 3.09 20.48
CA THR A 38 0.62 3.24 21.85
C THR A 38 1.35 4.57 22.05
N ASP A 39 1.39 5.40 21.00
CA ASP A 39 1.92 6.76 21.00
C ASP A 39 0.74 7.78 20.92
N ASP A 40 1.05 9.06 20.79
CA ASP A 40 0.08 10.17 20.78
C ASP A 40 -0.68 10.30 19.44
N THR A 41 -0.74 9.25 18.60
CA THR A 41 -1.36 9.29 17.25
C THR A 41 -2.80 9.84 17.30
N ALA A 42 -3.64 9.32 18.20
CA ALA A 42 -5.04 9.74 18.29
C ALA A 42 -5.17 11.21 18.75
N ASP A 43 -4.32 11.64 19.66
CA ASP A 43 -4.31 13.03 20.18
C ASP A 43 -3.82 14.02 19.11
N VAL A 44 -2.83 13.64 18.29
CA VAL A 44 -2.38 14.44 17.15
C VAL A 44 -3.52 14.63 16.16
N ALA A 45 -4.22 13.55 15.79
CA ALA A 45 -5.36 13.63 14.89
C ALA A 45 -6.48 14.54 15.46
N ALA A 46 -6.84 14.36 16.74
CA ALA A 46 -7.93 15.08 17.36
C ALA A 46 -7.68 16.59 17.50
N ARG A 47 -6.41 17.00 17.67
CA ARG A 47 -6.02 18.43 17.81
C ARG A 47 -5.80 19.14 16.49
N HIS A 48 -5.69 18.43 15.38
CA HIS A 48 -5.39 19.03 14.09
C HIS A 48 -6.53 19.94 13.58
N PRO A 49 -6.24 21.13 13.00
CA PRO A 49 -7.25 22.10 12.51
C PRO A 49 -8.23 21.51 11.49
N LEU A 50 -7.83 20.51 10.71
CA LEU A 50 -8.69 19.79 9.75
C LEU A 50 -9.84 19.04 10.45
N ARG A 51 -9.72 18.77 11.77
CA ARG A 51 -10.71 18.06 12.58
C ARG A 51 -11.16 16.72 11.97
N PRO A 52 -10.25 15.82 11.64
CA PRO A 52 -10.63 14.52 11.10
C PRO A 52 -11.50 13.76 12.10
N ARG A 53 -12.41 12.92 11.60
CA ARG A 53 -13.09 11.95 12.45
C ARG A 53 -12.07 10.88 12.86
N VAL A 54 -11.83 10.71 14.15
CA VAL A 54 -10.95 9.69 14.69
C VAL A 54 -11.76 8.44 15.06
N VAL A 55 -11.36 7.29 14.56
CA VAL A 55 -11.94 5.98 14.86
C VAL A 55 -10.84 5.08 15.40
N ARG A 56 -11.10 4.37 16.49
CA ARG A 56 -10.17 3.39 17.02
C ARG A 56 -10.53 1.98 16.53
N GLU A 57 -9.53 1.24 16.07
CA GLU A 57 -9.66 -0.16 15.66
C GLU A 57 -8.66 -1.02 16.45
N GLU A 58 -9.18 -1.93 17.27
CA GLU A 58 -8.36 -2.78 18.16
C GLU A 58 -7.74 -3.98 17.43
N GLN A 59 -8.38 -4.48 16.37
CA GLN A 59 -7.80 -5.51 15.54
C GLN A 59 -6.59 -4.96 14.78
N ARG A 60 -5.41 -5.46 15.12
CA ARG A 60 -4.16 -5.05 14.48
C ARG A 60 -4.14 -5.45 13.01
N GLY A 61 -3.75 -4.52 12.15
CA GLY A 61 -3.64 -4.74 10.72
C GLY A 61 -4.21 -3.59 9.90
N SER A 62 -3.48 -3.19 8.86
CA SER A 62 -3.88 -2.05 8.03
C SER A 62 -5.21 -2.27 7.31
N TYR A 63 -5.56 -3.52 7.00
CA TYR A 63 -6.84 -3.84 6.35
C TYR A 63 -8.00 -3.84 7.34
N ALA A 64 -7.81 -4.30 8.58
CA ALA A 64 -8.80 -4.13 9.65
C ALA A 64 -9.11 -2.64 9.87
N ALA A 65 -8.07 -1.81 9.95
CA ALA A 65 -8.22 -0.36 10.09
C ALA A 65 -8.95 0.27 8.88
N ARG A 66 -8.61 -0.11 7.64
CA ARG A 66 -9.33 0.39 6.45
C ARG A 66 -10.80 -0.02 6.48
N ASN A 67 -11.10 -1.25 6.88
CA ASN A 67 -12.48 -1.72 7.03
C ASN A 67 -13.25 -0.93 8.08
N ALA A 68 -12.63 -0.58 9.23
CA ALA A 68 -13.23 0.30 10.21
C ALA A 68 -13.55 1.70 9.63
N GLY A 69 -12.63 2.24 8.83
CA GLY A 69 -12.84 3.50 8.12
C GLY A 69 -13.97 3.42 7.07
N ILE A 70 -14.07 2.33 6.31
CA ILE A 70 -15.16 2.09 5.36
C ILE A 70 -16.52 2.09 6.09
N ARG A 71 -16.62 1.39 7.24
CA ARG A 71 -17.84 1.36 8.07
C ARG A 71 -18.19 2.72 8.68
N ALA A 72 -17.19 3.57 8.92
CA ALA A 72 -17.35 4.88 9.54
C ALA A 72 -17.80 5.99 8.60
N THR A 73 -17.97 5.72 7.30
CA THR A 73 -18.37 6.70 6.28
C THR A 73 -19.39 6.11 5.32
N HIS A 74 -20.18 6.98 4.68
CA HIS A 74 -21.21 6.61 3.70
C HIS A 74 -20.96 7.24 2.33
N GLU A 75 -19.82 7.88 2.13
CA GLU A 75 -19.48 8.55 0.88
C GLU A 75 -19.47 7.57 -0.31
N PRO A 76 -19.93 8.00 -1.49
CA PRO A 76 -20.03 7.13 -2.66
C PRO A 76 -18.66 6.75 -3.25
N VAL A 77 -17.61 7.53 -2.95
CA VAL A 77 -16.23 7.26 -3.32
C VAL A 77 -15.35 7.32 -2.08
N LEU A 78 -14.52 6.30 -1.89
CA LEU A 78 -13.53 6.24 -0.83
C LEU A 78 -12.14 6.45 -1.41
N ALA A 79 -11.38 7.37 -0.83
CA ALA A 79 -9.96 7.55 -1.12
C ALA A 79 -9.13 7.00 0.04
N PHE A 80 -8.10 6.21 -0.26
CA PHE A 80 -7.15 5.64 0.70
C PHE A 80 -5.77 6.21 0.48
N THR A 81 -5.08 6.52 1.56
CA THR A 81 -3.64 6.80 1.59
C THR A 81 -3.06 6.34 2.92
N ASP A 82 -1.74 6.21 3.00
CA ASP A 82 -1.06 5.77 4.22
C ASP A 82 -0.59 6.97 5.06
N GLY A 83 -0.43 6.77 6.38
CA GLY A 83 -0.07 7.84 7.32
C GLY A 83 1.34 8.43 7.12
N ASP A 84 2.16 7.86 6.23
CA ASP A 84 3.49 8.34 5.84
C ASP A 84 3.55 8.97 4.43
N CYS A 85 2.38 9.08 3.77
CA CYS A 85 2.23 9.76 2.48
C CYS A 85 1.89 11.26 2.67
N ALA A 86 2.10 12.04 1.60
CA ALA A 86 1.65 13.43 1.52
C ALA A 86 0.99 13.68 0.16
N PRO A 87 -0.34 13.73 0.09
CA PRO A 87 -1.07 14.07 -1.11
C PRO A 87 -0.71 15.46 -1.63
N ARG A 88 -0.43 15.59 -2.94
CA ARG A 88 -0.18 16.90 -3.55
C ARG A 88 -1.49 17.68 -3.74
N PRO A 89 -1.44 19.00 -3.87
CA PRO A 89 -2.61 19.81 -4.22
C PRO A 89 -3.35 19.26 -5.46
N GLY A 90 -4.68 19.20 -5.41
CA GLY A 90 -5.49 18.62 -6.48
C GLY A 90 -5.60 17.10 -6.52
N TRP A 91 -4.97 16.38 -5.59
CA TRP A 91 -5.01 14.91 -5.52
C TRP A 91 -6.43 14.36 -5.45
N LEU A 92 -7.27 14.89 -4.54
CA LEU A 92 -8.67 14.46 -4.40
C LEU A 92 -9.47 14.72 -5.68
N ARG A 93 -9.29 15.90 -6.28
CA ARG A 93 -9.99 16.29 -7.53
C ARG A 93 -9.63 15.33 -8.66
N ALA A 94 -8.32 15.13 -8.91
CA ALA A 94 -7.86 14.28 -10.00
C ALA A 94 -8.31 12.81 -9.84
N GLY A 95 -8.28 12.28 -8.61
CA GLY A 95 -8.76 10.93 -8.34
C GLY A 95 -10.27 10.79 -8.52
N LEU A 96 -11.05 11.78 -8.05
CA LEU A 96 -12.50 11.79 -8.22
C LEU A 96 -12.91 11.97 -9.68
N ASP A 97 -12.22 12.83 -10.45
CA ASP A 97 -12.46 13.01 -11.88
C ASP A 97 -12.22 11.72 -12.67
N ALA A 98 -11.18 10.96 -12.34
CA ALA A 98 -10.93 9.65 -12.95
C ALA A 98 -12.04 8.62 -12.61
N VAL A 99 -12.55 8.64 -11.38
CA VAL A 99 -13.72 7.82 -11.00
C VAL A 99 -14.97 8.28 -11.78
N ARG A 100 -15.21 9.59 -11.93
CA ARG A 100 -16.34 10.14 -12.68
C ARG A 100 -16.25 9.83 -14.17
N ALA A 101 -15.04 9.72 -14.71
CA ALA A 101 -14.80 9.30 -16.11
C ALA A 101 -15.14 7.82 -16.37
N GLY A 102 -15.56 7.06 -15.33
CA GLY A 102 -16.09 5.70 -15.49
C GLY A 102 -15.27 4.60 -14.82
N ALA A 103 -14.15 4.90 -14.14
CA ALA A 103 -13.41 3.89 -13.40
C ALA A 103 -14.09 3.59 -12.05
N ASP A 104 -14.12 2.30 -11.67
CA ASP A 104 -14.61 1.86 -10.36
C ASP A 104 -13.51 1.92 -9.30
N LEU A 105 -12.28 1.63 -9.72
CA LEU A 105 -11.06 1.76 -8.92
C LEU A 105 -10.06 2.64 -9.68
N VAL A 106 -9.35 3.52 -8.97
CA VAL A 106 -8.29 4.36 -9.54
C VAL A 106 -7.05 4.27 -8.66
N GLY A 107 -5.96 3.72 -9.21
CA GLY A 107 -4.64 3.78 -8.61
C GLY A 107 -3.95 5.08 -9.04
N GLY A 108 -3.77 6.03 -8.12
CA GLY A 108 -3.06 7.29 -8.41
C GLY A 108 -1.54 7.11 -8.38
N GLU A 109 -0.81 8.13 -8.88
CA GLU A 109 0.66 8.15 -8.90
C GLU A 109 1.24 8.18 -7.48
N ILE A 110 2.24 7.36 -7.22
CA ILE A 110 3.03 7.37 -5.97
C ILE A 110 4.44 7.83 -6.29
N HIS A 111 4.69 9.11 -6.04
CA HIS A 111 5.98 9.73 -6.29
C HIS A 111 6.94 9.50 -5.12
N GLN A 112 8.07 8.85 -5.39
CA GLN A 112 9.09 8.55 -4.38
C GLN A 112 10.01 9.74 -4.16
N VAL A 113 9.93 10.38 -3.00
CA VAL A 113 10.74 11.56 -2.66
C VAL A 113 12.04 11.12 -1.98
N LEU A 114 13.14 11.18 -2.72
CA LEU A 114 14.47 10.87 -2.19
C LEU A 114 14.97 12.01 -1.29
N SER A 115 15.73 11.66 -0.25
CA SER A 115 16.45 12.67 0.54
C SER A 115 17.61 13.31 -0.27
N ASP A 116 18.13 14.46 0.19
CA ASP A 116 19.25 15.16 -0.48
C ASP A 116 20.48 14.26 -0.66
N ARG A 117 20.70 13.33 0.27
CA ARG A 117 21.77 12.33 0.23
C ARG A 117 21.18 10.92 0.35
N PRO A 118 20.58 10.41 -0.74
CA PRO A 118 19.84 9.14 -0.69
C PRO A 118 20.75 7.97 -0.39
N THR A 119 20.32 7.15 0.56
CA THR A 119 20.96 5.88 0.90
C THR A 119 20.76 4.83 -0.21
N ALA A 120 21.49 3.72 -0.12
CA ALA A 120 21.26 2.58 -1.00
C ALA A 120 19.84 1.99 -0.85
N SER A 121 19.30 1.99 0.36
CA SER A 121 17.94 1.54 0.65
C SER A 121 16.90 2.44 0.01
N GLU A 122 17.01 3.77 0.11
CA GLU A 122 16.11 4.72 -0.54
C GLU A 122 16.08 4.54 -2.07
N ARG A 123 17.27 4.45 -2.71
CA ARG A 123 17.37 4.22 -4.16
C ARG A 123 16.76 2.88 -4.59
N TYR A 124 16.98 1.84 -3.78
CA TYR A 124 16.42 0.52 -4.05
C TYR A 124 14.90 0.53 -3.90
N ASP A 125 14.38 1.13 -2.82
CA ASP A 125 12.97 1.18 -2.53
C ASP A 125 12.22 2.00 -3.58
N ALA A 126 12.70 3.19 -3.91
CA ALA A 126 12.15 4.06 -4.94
C ALA A 126 12.06 3.40 -6.33
N ARG A 127 12.97 2.45 -6.62
CA ARG A 127 12.98 1.73 -7.90
C ARG A 127 12.06 0.51 -7.92
N HIS A 128 11.84 -0.15 -6.77
CA HIS A 128 11.27 -1.49 -6.71
C HIS A 128 10.05 -1.60 -5.80
N TYR A 129 9.51 -0.49 -5.32
CA TYR A 129 8.35 -0.49 -4.45
C TYR A 129 7.37 0.62 -4.83
N LEU A 130 6.08 0.27 -4.85
CA LEU A 130 4.98 1.20 -5.16
C LEU A 130 5.09 1.87 -6.54
N ASN A 131 5.51 1.15 -7.58
CA ASN A 131 5.37 1.60 -8.97
C ASN A 131 3.91 1.39 -9.39
N GLN A 132 3.06 2.36 -9.08
CA GLN A 132 1.61 2.24 -9.22
C GLN A 132 1.18 2.10 -10.68
N GLN A 133 1.78 2.87 -11.60
CA GLN A 133 1.45 2.76 -13.03
C GLN A 133 1.72 1.33 -13.53
N GLU A 134 2.91 0.79 -13.29
CA GLU A 134 3.26 -0.56 -13.73
C GLU A 134 2.35 -1.63 -13.13
N THR A 135 2.00 -1.49 -11.83
CA THR A 135 1.13 -2.47 -11.17
C THR A 135 -0.31 -2.41 -11.66
N VAL A 136 -0.85 -1.24 -11.95
CA VAL A 136 -2.19 -1.07 -12.52
C VAL A 136 -2.24 -1.63 -13.93
N GLU A 137 -1.32 -1.20 -14.80
CA GLU A 137 -1.36 -1.53 -16.24
C GLU A 137 -0.97 -2.99 -16.54
N ARG A 138 0.01 -3.55 -15.79
CA ARG A 138 0.53 -4.90 -16.07
C ARG A 138 -0.02 -5.97 -15.15
N SER A 139 -0.26 -5.64 -13.88
CA SER A 139 -0.64 -6.62 -12.86
C SER A 139 -2.09 -6.48 -12.42
N GLY A 140 -2.79 -5.44 -12.88
CA GLY A 140 -4.21 -5.21 -12.59
C GLY A 140 -4.51 -5.01 -11.11
N HIS A 141 -3.60 -4.39 -10.36
CA HIS A 141 -3.86 -4.00 -8.97
C HIS A 141 -3.24 -2.65 -8.63
N ALA A 142 -3.77 -2.00 -7.61
CA ALA A 142 -3.30 -0.73 -7.09
C ALA A 142 -3.09 -0.81 -5.58
N ALA A 143 -1.99 -0.20 -5.09
CA ALA A 143 -1.68 -0.11 -3.67
C ALA A 143 -2.56 0.91 -2.98
N THR A 144 -3.05 0.58 -1.78
CA THR A 144 -3.88 1.47 -0.95
C THR A 144 -3.16 2.71 -0.43
N ALA A 145 -1.85 2.84 -0.66
CA ALA A 145 -1.12 4.09 -0.43
C ALA A 145 -1.64 5.25 -1.31
N ASN A 146 -2.29 4.94 -2.46
CA ASN A 146 -2.99 5.90 -3.32
C ASN A 146 -4.07 5.19 -4.15
N LEU A 147 -5.23 4.97 -3.55
CA LEU A 147 -6.32 4.23 -4.19
C LEU A 147 -7.66 4.93 -3.96
N PHE A 148 -8.41 5.16 -5.03
CA PHE A 148 -9.81 5.58 -4.99
C PHE A 148 -10.70 4.40 -5.39
N VAL A 149 -11.82 4.22 -4.70
CA VAL A 149 -12.73 3.09 -4.91
C VAL A 149 -14.18 3.58 -4.81
N ARG A 150 -15.02 3.27 -5.78
CA ARG A 150 -16.47 3.42 -5.63
C ARG A 150 -16.97 2.53 -4.50
N ARG A 151 -17.84 3.04 -3.66
CA ARG A 151 -18.44 2.24 -2.58
C ARG A 151 -19.11 0.97 -3.10
N ALA A 152 -19.79 1.07 -4.24
CA ALA A 152 -20.44 -0.07 -4.89
C ALA A 152 -19.50 -1.30 -5.08
N VAL A 153 -18.19 -1.07 -5.23
CA VAL A 153 -17.22 -2.18 -5.28
C VAL A 153 -17.22 -2.96 -3.98
N PHE A 154 -17.17 -2.26 -2.83
CA PHE A 154 -17.21 -2.94 -1.51
C PHE A 154 -18.57 -3.57 -1.23
N ASP A 155 -19.65 -2.97 -1.72
CA ASP A 155 -21.00 -3.51 -1.57
C ASP A 155 -21.17 -4.82 -2.37
N ASP A 156 -20.49 -4.93 -3.53
CA ASP A 156 -20.54 -6.10 -4.41
C ASP A 156 -19.57 -7.21 -3.98
N VAL A 157 -18.27 -6.88 -3.80
CA VAL A 157 -17.25 -7.90 -3.54
C VAL A 157 -16.82 -8.01 -2.08
N GLY A 158 -17.36 -7.17 -1.20
CA GLY A 158 -17.03 -7.13 0.22
C GLY A 158 -15.75 -6.33 0.54
N PRO A 159 -15.46 -6.13 1.84
CA PRO A 159 -14.33 -5.34 2.32
C PRO A 159 -12.98 -6.04 2.09
N PHE A 160 -11.89 -5.44 2.57
CA PHE A 160 -10.58 -6.09 2.59
C PHE A 160 -10.57 -7.34 3.48
N ASP A 161 -9.80 -8.36 3.12
CA ASP A 161 -9.51 -9.47 4.05
C ASP A 161 -8.60 -8.96 5.18
N ALA A 162 -9.18 -8.77 6.37
CA ALA A 162 -8.49 -8.22 7.55
C ALA A 162 -7.43 -9.16 8.14
N GLU A 163 -7.44 -10.44 7.76
CA GLU A 163 -6.47 -11.44 8.22
C GLU A 163 -5.17 -11.43 7.41
N LEU A 164 -5.14 -10.71 6.28
CA LEU A 164 -3.92 -10.57 5.48
C LEU A 164 -2.95 -9.59 6.11
N VAL A 165 -1.70 -10.00 6.26
CA VAL A 165 -0.61 -9.14 6.74
C VAL A 165 -0.17 -8.15 5.67
N SER A 166 -0.26 -8.53 4.39
CA SER A 166 0.06 -7.70 3.23
C SER A 166 -0.61 -8.25 1.97
N GLY A 167 -0.82 -7.41 0.95
CA GLY A 167 -1.39 -7.80 -0.34
C GLY A 167 -2.91 -7.86 -0.38
N GLY A 168 -3.61 -7.36 0.66
CA GLY A 168 -5.08 -7.27 0.64
C GLY A 168 -5.63 -6.28 -0.38
N ASP A 169 -4.83 -5.29 -0.80
CA ASP A 169 -5.12 -4.40 -1.92
C ASP A 169 -5.07 -5.14 -3.27
N LEU A 170 -4.09 -6.00 -3.45
CA LEU A 170 -3.99 -6.88 -4.62
C LEU A 170 -5.19 -7.87 -4.64
N GLU A 171 -5.52 -8.47 -3.51
CA GLU A 171 -6.64 -9.39 -3.35
C GLU A 171 -7.99 -8.71 -3.65
N LEU A 172 -8.23 -7.51 -3.10
CA LEU A 172 -9.42 -6.72 -3.39
C LEU A 172 -9.54 -6.37 -4.89
N CYS A 173 -8.46 -5.87 -5.49
CA CYS A 173 -8.45 -5.54 -6.92
C CYS A 173 -8.73 -6.77 -7.79
N TYR A 174 -8.23 -7.94 -7.39
CA TYR A 174 -8.52 -9.21 -8.07
C TYR A 174 -10.02 -9.55 -8.00
N ARG A 175 -10.64 -9.53 -6.80
CA ARG A 175 -12.09 -9.78 -6.65
C ARG A 175 -12.92 -8.79 -7.46
N ALA A 176 -12.60 -7.51 -7.36
CA ALA A 176 -13.30 -6.45 -8.08
C ALA A 176 -13.25 -6.67 -9.59
N ARG A 177 -12.07 -6.95 -10.17
CA ARG A 177 -11.92 -7.21 -11.60
C ARG A 177 -12.67 -8.46 -12.05
N ARG A 178 -12.68 -9.52 -11.26
CA ARG A 178 -13.47 -10.72 -11.56
C ARG A 178 -14.97 -10.48 -11.52
N ALA A 179 -15.43 -9.54 -10.72
CA ALA A 179 -16.82 -9.10 -10.68
C ALA A 179 -17.18 -8.13 -11.84
N GLY A 180 -16.18 -7.74 -12.68
CA GLY A 180 -16.40 -6.88 -13.83
C GLY A 180 -16.11 -5.39 -13.57
N HIS A 181 -15.61 -5.03 -12.38
CA HIS A 181 -15.22 -3.65 -12.08
C HIS A 181 -13.94 -3.23 -12.81
N THR A 182 -13.89 -1.97 -13.19
CA THR A 182 -12.79 -1.38 -13.94
C THR A 182 -11.75 -0.78 -13.02
N LEU A 183 -10.46 -1.01 -13.32
CA LEU A 183 -9.32 -0.39 -12.65
C LEU A 183 -8.56 0.49 -13.64
N ALA A 184 -8.34 1.75 -13.30
CA ALA A 184 -7.59 2.70 -14.09
C ALA A 184 -6.39 3.30 -13.34
N TYR A 185 -5.37 3.74 -14.08
CA TYR A 185 -4.28 4.55 -13.53
C TYR A 185 -4.61 6.03 -13.64
N GLY A 186 -4.52 6.74 -12.52
CA GLY A 186 -4.83 8.17 -12.40
C GLY A 186 -3.55 9.00 -12.21
N ALA A 187 -2.83 9.31 -13.28
CA ALA A 187 -1.54 10.04 -13.24
C ALA A 187 -1.62 11.41 -12.53
N GLY A 188 -2.77 12.09 -12.57
CA GLY A 188 -2.97 13.39 -11.91
C GLY A 188 -3.20 13.30 -10.40
N ALA A 189 -3.60 12.15 -9.88
CA ALA A 189 -3.81 11.93 -8.46
C ALA A 189 -2.48 11.53 -7.79
N VAL A 190 -1.67 12.50 -7.37
CA VAL A 190 -0.29 12.26 -6.92
C VAL A 190 -0.16 12.32 -5.41
N VAL A 191 0.48 11.30 -4.82
CA VAL A 191 0.98 11.34 -3.43
C VAL A 191 2.49 11.24 -3.40
N ASP A 192 3.12 12.03 -2.52
CA ASP A 192 4.52 11.89 -2.19
C ASP A 192 4.70 10.83 -1.10
N HIS A 193 5.60 9.88 -1.32
CA HIS A 193 5.95 8.82 -0.37
C HIS A 193 7.46 8.85 -0.08
N LEU A 194 7.82 8.68 1.19
CA LEU A 194 9.22 8.64 1.62
C LEU A 194 9.73 7.19 1.56
N PRO A 195 10.74 6.89 0.73
CA PRO A 195 11.31 5.55 0.69
C PRO A 195 12.10 5.23 1.97
N ARG A 196 12.25 3.96 2.26
CA ARG A 196 12.93 3.48 3.47
C ARG A 196 14.42 3.73 3.43
N ARG A 197 14.95 4.33 4.51
CA ARG A 197 16.33 4.79 4.57
C ARG A 197 17.33 3.73 5.00
N THR A 198 16.88 2.69 5.69
CA THR A 198 17.77 1.70 6.30
C THR A 198 17.54 0.30 5.76
N LEU A 199 18.60 -0.53 5.76
CA LEU A 199 18.52 -1.95 5.40
C LEU A 199 17.55 -2.72 6.32
N ARG A 200 17.42 -2.30 7.58
CA ARG A 200 16.51 -2.92 8.55
C ARG A 200 15.05 -2.68 8.18
N GLU A 201 14.71 -1.48 7.76
CA GLU A 201 13.35 -1.13 7.27
C GLU A 201 13.06 -1.88 5.96
N THR A 202 14.00 -1.91 5.03
CA THR A 202 13.89 -2.68 3.79
C THR A 202 13.68 -4.17 4.07
N TRP A 203 14.43 -4.74 5.02
CA TRP A 203 14.25 -6.13 5.45
C TRP A 203 12.84 -6.39 5.99
N ARG A 204 12.36 -5.56 6.92
CA ARG A 204 11.03 -5.69 7.52
C ARG A 204 9.92 -5.62 6.47
N LEU A 205 10.02 -4.66 5.55
CA LEU A 205 9.08 -4.54 4.44
C LEU A 205 9.08 -5.81 3.58
N ARG A 206 10.26 -6.26 3.11
CA ARG A 206 10.36 -7.42 2.23
C ARG A 206 9.88 -8.69 2.91
N LEU A 207 10.19 -8.87 4.18
CA LEU A 207 9.70 -9.99 4.96
C LEU A 207 8.16 -9.98 5.03
N ARG A 208 7.55 -8.82 5.37
CA ARG A 208 6.09 -8.65 5.41
C ARG A 208 5.43 -8.93 4.05
N LEU A 209 6.00 -8.44 2.95
CA LEU A 209 5.48 -8.67 1.61
C LEU A 209 5.50 -10.17 1.24
N TYR A 210 6.57 -10.89 1.58
CA TYR A 210 6.66 -12.32 1.30
C TYR A 210 5.76 -13.16 2.23
N GLU A 211 5.61 -12.77 3.49
CA GLU A 211 4.63 -13.37 4.40
C GLU A 211 3.20 -13.19 3.83
N GLY A 212 2.87 -11.97 3.37
CA GLY A 212 1.59 -11.68 2.72
C GLY A 212 1.31 -12.53 1.47
N ILE A 213 2.32 -12.78 0.62
CA ILE A 213 2.16 -13.68 -0.54
C ILE A 213 1.80 -15.10 -0.07
N HIS A 214 2.48 -15.62 0.96
CA HIS A 214 2.17 -16.95 1.48
C HIS A 214 0.77 -17.00 2.12
N ASP A 215 0.32 -15.92 2.74
CA ASP A 215 -1.04 -15.83 3.27
C ASP A 215 -2.08 -15.80 2.15
N ILE A 216 -1.84 -15.02 1.07
CA ILE A 216 -2.71 -15.01 -0.12
C ILE A 216 -2.71 -16.41 -0.78
N GLU A 217 -1.55 -17.06 -0.94
CA GLU A 217 -1.47 -18.39 -1.54
C GLU A 217 -2.29 -19.42 -0.76
N ARG A 218 -2.35 -19.29 0.55
CA ARG A 218 -3.11 -20.19 1.44
C ARG A 218 -4.61 -19.87 1.46
N ARG A 219 -5.00 -18.59 1.49
CA ARG A 219 -6.39 -18.14 1.69
C ARG A 219 -7.12 -17.89 0.37
N HIS A 220 -6.38 -17.42 -0.63
CA HIS A 220 -6.88 -17.03 -1.96
C HIS A 220 -6.02 -17.65 -3.08
N PRO A 221 -5.95 -18.99 -3.20
CA PRO A 221 -5.05 -19.66 -4.15
C PRO A 221 -5.33 -19.34 -5.62
N ASP A 222 -6.56 -18.94 -5.95
CA ASP A 222 -6.97 -18.49 -7.26
C ASP A 222 -6.29 -17.18 -7.67
N VAL A 223 -6.14 -16.22 -6.75
CA VAL A 223 -5.39 -14.97 -6.95
C VAL A 223 -3.97 -15.27 -7.40
N VAL A 224 -3.27 -16.14 -6.68
CA VAL A 224 -1.88 -16.51 -7.00
C VAL A 224 -1.78 -17.26 -8.32
N ARG A 225 -2.75 -18.11 -8.63
CA ARG A 225 -2.80 -18.84 -9.90
C ARG A 225 -2.91 -17.90 -11.09
N GLU A 226 -3.78 -16.89 -11.03
CA GLU A 226 -3.93 -15.89 -12.09
C GLU A 226 -2.69 -15.02 -12.25
N LEU A 227 -2.13 -14.54 -11.14
CA LEU A 227 -0.89 -13.75 -11.15
C LEU A 227 0.28 -14.52 -11.78
N ARG A 228 0.40 -15.83 -11.52
CA ARG A 228 1.42 -16.67 -12.15
C ARG A 228 1.17 -16.88 -13.65
N ALA A 229 -0.09 -17.00 -14.06
CA ALA A 229 -0.48 -17.18 -15.45
C ALA A 229 -0.23 -15.89 -16.28
N SER A 230 -0.44 -14.72 -15.70
CA SER A 230 -0.23 -13.42 -16.36
C SER A 230 1.25 -13.00 -16.44
N SER A 231 2.19 -13.80 -15.94
CA SER A 231 3.61 -13.42 -15.77
C SER A 231 3.85 -12.16 -14.95
N SER A 232 2.81 -11.68 -14.25
CA SER A 232 2.73 -10.38 -13.60
C SER A 232 2.96 -10.45 -12.10
N ILE A 233 3.81 -11.38 -11.60
CA ILE A 233 4.13 -11.39 -10.17
C ILE A 233 5.04 -10.20 -9.85
N PRO A 234 4.53 -9.15 -9.16
CA PRO A 234 5.28 -7.91 -8.93
C PRO A 234 6.57 -8.09 -8.12
N TRP A 235 6.76 -9.28 -7.54
CA TRP A 235 7.86 -9.65 -6.65
C TRP A 235 8.81 -10.69 -7.24
N SER A 236 8.57 -11.14 -8.46
CA SER A 236 9.49 -12.03 -9.17
C SER A 236 10.66 -11.23 -9.71
N ARG A 237 11.81 -11.38 -9.07
CA ARG A 237 13.13 -10.83 -9.42
C ARG A 237 13.11 -9.37 -9.88
N PRO A 238 13.67 -8.44 -9.08
CA PRO A 238 14.06 -7.16 -9.63
C PRO A 238 14.99 -7.46 -10.82
N ALA A 239 14.66 -6.90 -11.99
CA ALA A 239 15.54 -7.01 -13.16
C ALA A 239 16.92 -6.48 -12.75
N GLU A 240 17.95 -7.32 -12.86
CA GLU A 240 19.32 -6.86 -12.64
C GLU A 240 19.62 -5.84 -13.75
N PRO A 241 20.03 -4.61 -13.42
CA PRO A 241 20.42 -3.65 -14.45
C PRO A 241 21.62 -4.21 -15.23
N PRO A 242 21.71 -4.01 -16.55
CA PRO A 242 22.90 -4.32 -17.32
C PRO A 242 24.04 -3.43 -16.84
N LEU A 243 24.97 -4.00 -16.08
CA LEU A 243 26.07 -3.26 -15.46
C LEU A 243 27.34 -3.41 -16.31
N GLY A 244 27.84 -2.31 -16.85
CA GLY A 244 29.19 -2.21 -17.43
C GLY A 244 30.27 -2.53 -16.37
N ARG A 245 31.34 -3.24 -16.76
CA ARG A 245 32.33 -3.87 -15.87
C ARG A 245 33.00 -2.94 -14.82
N TRP A 246 33.11 -1.66 -15.04
CA TRP A 246 33.77 -0.68 -14.14
C TRP A 246 32.81 0.06 -13.20
N ALA A 247 31.53 0.19 -13.55
CA ALA A 247 30.49 0.65 -12.64
C ALA A 247 30.21 -0.37 -11.52
N LEU A 248 30.59 -1.63 -11.76
CA LEU A 248 30.43 -2.77 -10.84
C LEU A 248 31.26 -2.65 -9.55
N LEU A 249 32.47 -2.13 -9.57
CA LEU A 249 33.34 -2.18 -8.38
C LEU A 249 32.98 -1.14 -7.31
N ARG A 250 32.62 0.09 -7.68
CA ARG A 250 32.18 1.15 -6.75
C ARG A 250 30.69 1.04 -6.38
N ARG A 251 29.84 0.49 -7.26
CA ARG A 251 28.41 0.26 -7.00
C ARG A 251 28.12 -1.05 -6.24
N ARG A 252 29.03 -2.05 -6.29
CA ARG A 252 28.80 -3.40 -5.72
C ARG A 252 28.45 -3.37 -4.24
N VAL A 253 29.09 -2.56 -3.41
CA VAL A 253 28.83 -2.55 -1.97
C VAL A 253 27.52 -1.82 -1.63
N THR A 254 27.22 -0.71 -2.29
CA THR A 254 26.04 0.11 -2.00
C THR A 254 24.73 -0.47 -2.56
N PHE A 255 24.76 -1.16 -3.67
CA PHE A 255 23.55 -1.74 -4.30
C PHE A 255 23.30 -3.21 -3.93
N LEU A 256 24.34 -3.99 -3.64
CA LEU A 256 24.17 -5.42 -3.36
C LEU A 256 23.51 -5.70 -2.00
N ALA A 257 23.69 -4.82 -1.01
CA ALA A 257 23.14 -5.03 0.32
C ALA A 257 21.60 -5.10 0.33
N PRO A 258 20.84 -4.17 -0.30
CA PRO A 258 19.38 -4.28 -0.39
C PRO A 258 18.90 -5.52 -1.17
N TYR A 259 19.61 -5.92 -2.23
CA TYR A 259 19.30 -7.17 -2.95
C TYR A 259 19.57 -8.43 -2.12
N ALA A 260 20.66 -8.45 -1.35
CA ALA A 260 20.93 -9.53 -0.42
C ALA A 260 19.83 -9.62 0.65
N VAL A 261 19.43 -8.48 1.21
CA VAL A 261 18.31 -8.36 2.16
C VAL A 261 17.01 -8.93 1.56
N HIS A 262 16.68 -8.57 0.31
CA HIS A 262 15.53 -9.11 -0.40
C HIS A 262 15.57 -10.65 -0.51
N ARG A 263 16.71 -11.22 -0.93
CA ARG A 263 16.86 -12.68 -1.08
C ARG A 263 16.76 -13.42 0.27
N LEU A 264 17.34 -12.85 1.31
CA LEU A 264 17.28 -13.41 2.66
C LEU A 264 15.87 -13.34 3.24
N ALA A 265 15.15 -12.21 3.08
CA ALA A 265 13.78 -12.03 3.53
C ALA A 265 12.84 -13.07 2.89
N ARG A 266 12.98 -13.31 1.59
CA ARG A 266 12.23 -14.36 0.88
C ARG A 266 12.47 -15.74 1.46
N ARG A 267 13.74 -16.10 1.75
CA ARG A 267 14.09 -17.39 2.36
C ARG A 267 13.50 -17.52 3.77
N GLU A 268 13.56 -16.46 4.56
CA GLU A 268 13.02 -16.46 5.92
C GLU A 268 11.50 -16.59 5.93
N ALA A 269 10.77 -15.83 5.10
CA ALA A 269 9.33 -15.95 4.96
C ALA A 269 8.91 -17.38 4.57
N SER A 270 9.61 -17.98 3.58
CA SER A 270 9.34 -19.36 3.18
C SER A 270 9.63 -20.39 4.30
N ARG A 271 10.63 -20.14 5.15
CA ARG A 271 10.89 -20.98 6.34
C ARG A 271 9.77 -20.86 7.37
N ARG A 272 9.29 -19.64 7.64
CA ARG A 272 8.19 -19.37 8.57
C ARG A 272 6.89 -20.01 8.08
N ALA A 273 6.55 -19.85 6.81
CA ALA A 273 5.37 -20.48 6.21
C ALA A 273 5.39 -22.02 6.35
N ARG A 274 6.55 -22.67 6.07
CA ARG A 274 6.70 -24.12 6.26
C ARG A 274 6.57 -24.55 7.73
N ARG A 275 7.04 -23.75 8.68
CA ARG A 275 6.88 -24.04 10.12
C ARG A 275 5.41 -23.95 10.53
N LEU A 276 4.67 -22.97 10.05
CA LEU A 276 3.24 -22.81 10.33
C LEU A 276 2.44 -23.97 9.74
N ALA A 277 2.72 -24.36 8.49
CA ALA A 277 2.06 -25.48 7.83
C ALA A 277 2.27 -26.82 8.59
N ARG A 278 3.45 -27.05 9.21
CA ARG A 278 3.73 -28.25 10.04
C ARG A 278 3.02 -28.24 11.39
N ARG A 279 2.53 -27.09 11.87
CA ARG A 279 1.85 -26.93 13.17
C ARG A 279 0.33 -26.91 13.02
N ALA A 280 -0.18 -26.80 11.79
CA ALA A 280 -1.59 -26.88 11.53
C ALA A 280 -2.09 -28.31 11.80
N PRO A 281 -3.22 -28.50 12.51
CA PRO A 281 -3.82 -29.80 12.68
C PRO A 281 -4.17 -30.39 11.30
N PRO A 282 -4.15 -31.72 11.15
CA PRO A 282 -4.57 -32.36 9.91
C PRO A 282 -6.00 -31.92 9.60
N ALA A 283 -6.24 -31.56 8.33
CA ALA A 283 -7.60 -31.26 7.85
C ALA A 283 -8.48 -32.49 8.09
N SER A 284 -9.51 -32.29 8.90
CA SER A 284 -10.55 -33.32 9.19
C SER A 284 -11.42 -33.58 7.97
#